data_0111e2e94d5d6b4fc132ddf5d12f6837
#
_entry.id   0111e2e94d5d6b4fc132ddf5d12f6837
#
_cell.length_a   1.000
_cell.length_b   1.000
_cell.length_c   1.000
_cell.angle_alpha   90.00
_cell.angle_beta   90.00
_cell.angle_gamma   90.00
#
_symmetry.space_group_name_H-M   'P 1'
#
loop_
_entity.id
_entity.type
_entity.pdbx_description
1 polymer ?
#
loop_
_entity_poly.entity_id
_entity_poly.type
_entity_poly.pdbx_seq_one_letter_code
_entity_poly.pdbx_strand_id
1 'polypeptide(L)'
;MAKRKFDFDLIVLGSGAGGSAAANIAAKAGLNVAIVENDLFGGESPNYSDIPRAAISKVKKAFFEAKKAEKMGSRSANLTYNFPIISAWKKNAIERTGAHDNQKFFESMGIKTFRGEARFLTPNEISINQKHYSAKNFLIATGSKISIPDIKNIENVRYYTPKTIFDIARPPKSIFIVGGGAEAVEIAQILAIFGTKVYISEVSARLLPKEDEEVGITIENILVEESHVYVLPQTRVVAVQKDGLMKRVIFQRGGTEKFVRVDEILVVGERIPNTDIGLENAHIDFSKDGIAVNEFSQTSMKHIFAVGGVVNPQAQTAEILLESRTVAHNILNSRSKIEVKFPLSPRTISTWPEVATVGLTEDDCLKRDLKYKTAIAPLNLIAKSNVENFSSGFAKIICDRKGKIIGGSIVSPDAINLIPQISLAIRNEMTAHALAEIPQPFLSWSEIIRVAAHKIK
;
A
#
# COMPACT_ATOMS: atom_id res chain seq x y z
N MET A 1 9.70 -47.67 1.38
CA MET A 1 9.68 -46.22 1.21
C MET A 1 10.59 -45.62 2.28
N ALA A 2 11.62 -44.87 1.91
CA ALA A 2 12.46 -44.17 2.90
C ALA A 2 11.56 -43.16 3.67
N LYS A 3 11.63 -43.22 5.01
CA LYS A 3 10.89 -42.29 5.89
C LYS A 3 11.32 -40.88 5.52
N ARG A 4 10.39 -39.99 5.06
CA ARG A 4 10.70 -38.59 4.81
C ARG A 4 11.24 -38.01 6.11
N LYS A 5 12.36 -37.30 6.04
CA LYS A 5 12.98 -36.64 7.21
C LYS A 5 12.10 -35.54 7.79
N PHE A 6 11.25 -34.92 6.95
CA PHE A 6 10.32 -33.80 7.27
C PHE A 6 8.95 -34.12 6.68
N ASP A 7 7.89 -33.54 7.28
CA ASP A 7 6.51 -33.66 6.80
C ASP A 7 6.33 -32.89 5.47
N PHE A 8 7.00 -31.73 5.33
CA PHE A 8 6.92 -30.86 4.16
C PHE A 8 8.32 -30.42 3.68
N ASP A 9 8.45 -30.14 2.38
CA ASP A 9 9.63 -29.48 1.83
C ASP A 9 9.62 -27.98 2.13
N LEU A 10 8.42 -27.37 2.17
CA LEU A 10 8.20 -25.97 2.49
C LEU A 10 6.89 -25.80 3.28
N ILE A 11 6.97 -25.09 4.41
CA ILE A 11 5.79 -24.54 5.09
C ILE A 11 5.80 -23.02 4.95
N VAL A 12 4.69 -22.45 4.50
CA VAL A 12 4.48 -21.00 4.34
C VAL A 12 3.54 -20.50 5.42
N LEU A 13 3.96 -19.51 6.20
CA LEU A 13 3.17 -18.87 7.24
C LEU A 13 2.56 -17.56 6.71
N GLY A 14 1.26 -17.56 6.41
CA GLY A 14 0.51 -16.48 5.78
C GLY A 14 0.27 -16.71 4.29
N SER A 15 -0.96 -16.54 3.85
CA SER A 15 -1.41 -16.75 2.46
C SER A 15 -1.57 -15.46 1.64
N GLY A 16 -1.07 -14.33 2.17
CA GLY A 16 -1.06 -13.06 1.45
C GLY A 16 -0.16 -13.06 0.20
N ALA A 17 0.07 -11.91 -0.41
CA ALA A 17 0.85 -11.77 -1.64
C ALA A 17 2.22 -12.46 -1.57
N GLY A 18 2.92 -12.34 -0.43
CA GLY A 18 4.22 -12.96 -0.22
C GLY A 18 4.18 -14.49 -0.16
N GLY A 19 3.27 -15.02 0.66
CA GLY A 19 3.15 -16.46 0.84
C GLY A 19 2.59 -17.18 -0.38
N SER A 20 1.52 -16.66 -0.97
CA SER A 20 0.82 -17.30 -2.08
C SER A 20 1.69 -17.46 -3.33
N ALA A 21 2.44 -16.42 -3.70
CA ALA A 21 3.27 -16.49 -4.90
C ALA A 21 4.40 -17.55 -4.76
N ALA A 22 5.09 -17.57 -3.61
CA ALA A 22 6.14 -18.54 -3.35
C ALA A 22 5.60 -19.98 -3.24
N ALA A 23 4.48 -20.18 -2.52
CA ALA A 23 3.85 -21.48 -2.38
C ALA A 23 3.46 -22.07 -3.74
N ASN A 24 2.86 -21.28 -4.62
CA ASN A 24 2.45 -21.69 -5.96
C ASN A 24 3.64 -22.08 -6.84
N ILE A 25 4.72 -21.29 -6.81
CA ILE A 25 5.93 -21.60 -7.59
C ILE A 25 6.57 -22.89 -7.07
N ALA A 26 6.69 -23.04 -5.77
CA ALA A 26 7.28 -24.23 -5.15
C ALA A 26 6.46 -25.49 -5.43
N ALA A 27 5.13 -25.43 -5.32
CA ALA A 27 4.24 -26.55 -5.62
C ALA A 27 4.30 -26.96 -7.10
N LYS A 28 4.29 -25.99 -8.03
CA LYS A 28 4.46 -26.25 -9.47
C LYS A 28 5.81 -26.91 -9.80
N ALA A 29 6.83 -26.65 -9.00
CA ALA A 29 8.14 -27.30 -9.13
C ALA A 29 8.19 -28.69 -8.47
N GLY A 30 7.09 -29.21 -7.93
CA GLY A 30 6.96 -30.55 -7.37
C GLY A 30 7.34 -30.68 -5.90
N LEU A 31 7.51 -29.58 -5.16
CA LEU A 31 7.72 -29.63 -3.72
C LEU A 31 6.43 -29.99 -2.98
N ASN A 32 6.55 -30.70 -1.86
CA ASN A 32 5.47 -30.92 -0.91
C ASN A 32 5.30 -29.65 -0.03
N VAL A 33 4.30 -28.83 -0.35
CA VAL A 33 4.09 -27.52 0.24
C VAL A 33 2.87 -27.50 1.15
N ALA A 34 3.01 -26.85 2.32
CA ALA A 34 1.89 -26.45 3.15
C ALA A 34 1.81 -24.92 3.27
N ILE A 35 0.61 -24.40 3.40
CA ILE A 35 0.34 -22.99 3.70
C ILE A 35 -0.60 -22.86 4.90
N VAL A 36 -0.27 -21.98 5.83
CA VAL A 36 -1.03 -21.73 7.05
C VAL A 36 -1.58 -20.31 7.01
N GLU A 37 -2.87 -20.15 7.30
CA GLU A 37 -3.53 -18.85 7.36
C GLU A 37 -4.41 -18.76 8.61
N ASN A 38 -4.28 -17.69 9.36
CA ASN A 38 -5.06 -17.48 10.59
C ASN A 38 -6.32 -16.62 10.39
N ASP A 39 -6.47 -16.00 9.24
CA ASP A 39 -7.63 -15.18 8.87
C ASP A 39 -8.25 -15.69 7.54
N LEU A 40 -8.43 -14.83 6.55
CA LEU A 40 -8.95 -15.19 5.25
C LEU A 40 -7.81 -15.52 4.27
N PHE A 41 -7.94 -16.61 3.54
CA PHE A 41 -6.98 -16.97 2.49
C PHE A 41 -6.88 -15.87 1.44
N GLY A 42 -5.65 -15.61 0.96
CA GLY A 42 -5.31 -14.50 0.06
C GLY A 42 -4.75 -13.27 0.78
N GLY A 43 -4.88 -13.22 2.11
CA GLY A 43 -4.35 -12.14 2.95
C GLY A 43 -5.11 -10.83 2.81
N GLU A 44 -4.45 -9.71 3.11
CA GLU A 44 -5.09 -8.41 3.26
C GLU A 44 -5.56 -7.80 1.93
N SER A 45 -4.74 -7.90 0.88
CA SER A 45 -4.97 -7.22 -0.40
C SER A 45 -6.34 -7.54 -1.05
N PRO A 46 -6.73 -8.81 -1.27
CA PRO A 46 -8.04 -9.11 -1.86
C PRO A 46 -9.20 -8.99 -0.88
N ASN A 47 -8.95 -9.21 0.41
CA ASN A 47 -10.04 -9.32 1.38
C ASN A 47 -10.43 -7.97 1.99
N TYR A 48 -9.47 -7.09 2.25
CA TYR A 48 -9.69 -5.92 3.11
C TYR A 48 -9.15 -4.60 2.54
N SER A 49 -8.11 -4.61 1.71
CA SER A 49 -7.41 -3.36 1.33
C SER A 49 -7.45 -3.05 -0.16
N ASP A 50 -6.50 -3.54 -0.96
CA ASP A 50 -6.27 -3.04 -2.32
C ASP A 50 -7.47 -3.22 -3.24
N ILE A 51 -8.06 -4.42 -3.29
CA ILE A 51 -9.17 -4.72 -4.20
C ILE A 51 -10.47 -4.03 -3.77
N PRO A 52 -10.92 -4.11 -2.50
CA PRO A 52 -12.08 -3.33 -2.03
C PRO A 52 -11.92 -1.83 -2.28
N ARG A 53 -10.76 -1.28 -1.97
CA ARG A 53 -10.44 0.14 -2.15
C ARG A 53 -10.43 0.54 -3.61
N ALA A 54 -9.79 -0.24 -4.50
CA ALA A 54 -9.76 0.01 -5.92
C ALA A 54 -11.17 -0.03 -6.55
N ALA A 55 -12.02 -0.98 -6.11
CA ALA A 55 -13.40 -1.08 -6.58
C ALA A 55 -14.21 0.19 -6.26
N ILE A 56 -14.06 0.74 -5.05
CA ILE A 56 -14.75 1.98 -4.66
C ILE A 56 -14.07 3.20 -5.30
N SER A 57 -12.74 3.21 -5.47
CA SER A 57 -12.04 4.26 -6.19
C SER A 57 -12.47 4.36 -7.65
N LYS A 58 -12.85 3.25 -8.29
CA LYS A 58 -13.46 3.29 -9.64
C LYS A 58 -14.79 4.05 -9.64
N VAL A 59 -15.63 3.86 -8.62
CA VAL A 59 -16.88 4.62 -8.46
C VAL A 59 -16.57 6.09 -8.23
N LYS A 60 -15.62 6.40 -7.33
CA LYS A 60 -15.13 7.77 -7.09
C LYS A 60 -14.73 8.47 -8.39
N LYS A 61 -13.90 7.81 -9.23
CA LYS A 61 -13.46 8.36 -10.52
C LYS A 61 -14.65 8.67 -11.43
N ALA A 62 -15.63 7.77 -11.53
CA ALA A 62 -16.83 7.99 -12.32
C ALA A 62 -17.65 9.22 -11.85
N PHE A 63 -17.70 9.46 -10.55
CA PHE A 63 -18.36 10.65 -9.99
C PHE A 63 -17.61 11.94 -10.32
N PHE A 64 -16.28 11.95 -10.24
CA PHE A 64 -15.48 13.11 -10.66
C PHE A 64 -15.68 13.42 -12.13
N GLU A 65 -15.64 12.41 -13.00
CA GLU A 65 -15.86 12.57 -14.43
C GLU A 65 -17.28 13.07 -14.75
N ALA A 66 -18.29 12.57 -14.05
CA ALA A 66 -19.67 13.03 -14.22
C ALA A 66 -19.86 14.51 -13.80
N LYS A 67 -19.25 14.94 -12.68
CA LYS A 67 -19.25 16.37 -12.29
C LYS A 67 -18.54 17.25 -13.32
N LYS A 68 -17.47 16.74 -13.93
CA LYS A 68 -16.71 17.43 -14.96
C LYS A 68 -17.54 17.59 -16.25
N ALA A 69 -18.32 16.56 -16.61
CA ALA A 69 -19.15 16.56 -17.80
C ALA A 69 -20.18 17.71 -17.82
N GLU A 70 -20.63 18.21 -16.67
CA GLU A 70 -21.49 19.38 -16.60
C GLU A 70 -20.81 20.63 -17.17
N LYS A 71 -19.51 20.81 -16.89
CA LYS A 71 -18.72 21.94 -17.44
C LYS A 71 -18.49 21.83 -18.96
N MET A 72 -18.70 20.64 -19.52
CA MET A 72 -18.59 20.34 -20.95
C MET A 72 -19.96 20.33 -21.66
N GLY A 73 -21.04 20.77 -20.98
CA GLY A 73 -22.36 20.88 -21.57
C GLY A 73 -23.29 19.68 -21.32
N SER A 74 -22.85 18.68 -20.56
CA SER A 74 -23.75 17.60 -20.13
C SER A 74 -24.80 18.14 -19.14
N ARG A 75 -26.05 17.73 -19.31
CA ARG A 75 -27.14 18.05 -18.38
C ARG A 75 -27.35 16.86 -17.45
N SER A 76 -26.50 16.68 -16.46
CA SER A 76 -26.75 15.73 -15.38
C SER A 76 -27.39 16.48 -14.22
N ALA A 77 -28.72 16.42 -14.12
CA ALA A 77 -29.42 16.96 -12.96
C ALA A 77 -29.12 16.07 -11.73
N ASN A 78 -28.57 16.67 -10.67
CA ASN A 78 -28.36 16.06 -9.35
C ASN A 78 -27.71 14.67 -9.37
N LEU A 79 -26.39 14.64 -9.46
CA LEU A 79 -25.62 13.41 -9.31
C LEU A 79 -25.87 12.81 -7.90
N THR A 80 -26.63 11.74 -7.84
CA THR A 80 -26.93 11.01 -6.60
C THR A 80 -26.24 9.64 -6.64
N TYR A 81 -26.11 8.99 -5.50
CA TYR A 81 -25.56 7.65 -5.40
C TYR A 81 -26.50 6.70 -4.63
N ASN A 82 -26.43 5.44 -4.97
CA ASN A 82 -27.09 4.36 -4.25
C ASN A 82 -26.00 3.48 -3.60
N PHE A 83 -25.74 3.69 -2.30
CA PHE A 83 -24.65 3.04 -1.62
C PHE A 83 -24.76 1.49 -1.55
N PRO A 84 -25.96 0.90 -1.36
CA PRO A 84 -26.16 -0.55 -1.52
C PRO A 84 -25.68 -1.09 -2.87
N ILE A 85 -25.92 -0.40 -3.98
CA ILE A 85 -25.44 -0.80 -5.31
C ILE A 85 -23.91 -0.68 -5.38
N ILE A 86 -23.30 0.37 -4.80
CA ILE A 86 -21.85 0.52 -4.72
C ILE A 86 -21.22 -0.59 -3.89
N SER A 87 -21.85 -0.96 -2.76
CA SER A 87 -21.39 -2.07 -1.93
C SER A 87 -21.48 -3.41 -2.67
N ALA A 88 -22.56 -3.65 -3.44
CA ALA A 88 -22.68 -4.82 -4.29
C ALA A 88 -21.64 -4.84 -5.41
N TRP A 89 -21.35 -3.70 -6.04
CA TRP A 89 -20.27 -3.55 -7.01
C TRP A 89 -18.91 -3.95 -6.41
N LYS A 90 -18.59 -3.45 -5.20
CA LYS A 90 -17.37 -3.82 -4.47
C LYS A 90 -17.30 -5.35 -4.28
N LYS A 91 -18.35 -5.97 -3.74
CA LYS A 91 -18.40 -7.43 -3.52
C LYS A 91 -18.17 -8.20 -4.83
N ASN A 92 -18.90 -7.86 -5.89
CA ASN A 92 -18.74 -8.50 -7.19
C ASN A 92 -17.35 -8.31 -7.79
N ALA A 93 -16.69 -7.16 -7.55
CA ALA A 93 -15.32 -6.94 -7.98
C ALA A 93 -14.35 -7.87 -7.24
N ILE A 94 -14.51 -8.02 -5.93
CA ILE A 94 -13.70 -8.92 -5.10
C ILE A 94 -13.89 -10.37 -5.56
N GLU A 95 -15.14 -10.83 -5.72
CA GLU A 95 -15.45 -12.19 -6.16
C GLU A 95 -14.86 -12.51 -7.54
N ARG A 96 -14.95 -11.57 -8.50
CA ARG A 96 -14.39 -11.75 -9.85
C ARG A 96 -12.87 -11.90 -9.87
N THR A 97 -12.15 -11.44 -8.86
CA THR A 97 -10.70 -11.69 -8.77
C THR A 97 -10.37 -13.14 -8.47
N GLY A 98 -11.32 -13.89 -7.90
CA GLY A 98 -11.12 -15.27 -7.47
C GLY A 98 -10.14 -15.44 -6.31
N ALA A 99 -9.70 -14.33 -5.68
CA ALA A 99 -8.68 -14.33 -4.63
C ALA A 99 -9.23 -14.23 -3.21
N HIS A 100 -10.52 -13.91 -3.06
CA HIS A 100 -11.17 -13.73 -1.76
C HIS A 100 -11.38 -15.04 -1.05
N ASP A 101 -10.79 -15.21 0.13
CA ASP A 101 -10.84 -16.42 1.00
C ASP A 101 -10.78 -17.74 0.22
N ASN A 102 -9.97 -17.77 -0.82
CA ASN A 102 -9.96 -18.86 -1.78
C ASN A 102 -9.00 -19.99 -1.36
N GLN A 103 -9.34 -20.72 -0.31
CA GLN A 103 -8.61 -21.91 0.14
C GLN A 103 -8.54 -22.98 -0.98
N LYS A 104 -9.63 -23.17 -1.72
CA LYS A 104 -9.73 -24.18 -2.80
C LYS A 104 -8.72 -23.94 -3.92
N PHE A 105 -8.35 -22.70 -4.17
CA PHE A 105 -7.32 -22.38 -5.14
C PHE A 105 -5.97 -23.03 -4.77
N PHE A 106 -5.55 -22.94 -3.53
CA PHE A 106 -4.29 -23.56 -3.05
C PHE A 106 -4.38 -25.09 -3.08
N GLU A 107 -5.54 -25.65 -2.69
CA GLU A 107 -5.76 -27.10 -2.72
C GLU A 107 -5.73 -27.66 -4.15
N SER A 108 -6.29 -26.92 -5.13
CA SER A 108 -6.23 -27.29 -6.56
C SER A 108 -4.82 -27.29 -7.13
N MET A 109 -3.90 -26.54 -6.50
CA MET A 109 -2.48 -26.52 -6.85
C MET A 109 -1.66 -27.60 -6.14
N GLY A 110 -2.31 -28.50 -5.38
CA GLY A 110 -1.66 -29.56 -4.60
C GLY A 110 -1.01 -29.08 -3.30
N ILE A 111 -1.33 -27.84 -2.85
CA ILE A 111 -0.81 -27.27 -1.61
C ILE A 111 -1.71 -27.70 -0.46
N LYS A 112 -1.11 -28.22 0.62
CA LYS A 112 -1.82 -28.52 1.86
C LYS A 112 -2.16 -27.24 2.58
N THR A 113 -3.42 -27.00 2.85
CA THR A 113 -3.90 -25.79 3.55
C THR A 113 -4.21 -26.09 5.01
N PHE A 114 -3.87 -25.14 5.89
CA PHE A 114 -4.23 -25.14 7.30
C PHE A 114 -4.82 -23.78 7.67
N ARG A 115 -5.99 -23.80 8.31
CA ARG A 115 -6.56 -22.60 8.93
C ARG A 115 -6.28 -22.62 10.42
N GLY A 116 -5.57 -21.62 10.92
CA GLY A 116 -5.24 -21.47 12.33
C GLY A 116 -3.91 -20.75 12.56
N GLU A 117 -3.57 -20.59 13.82
CA GLU A 117 -2.33 -19.96 14.25
C GLU A 117 -1.17 -20.94 14.18
N ALA A 118 -0.04 -20.47 13.65
CA ALA A 118 1.21 -21.20 13.63
C ALA A 118 2.23 -20.54 14.57
N ARG A 119 2.98 -21.36 15.33
CA ARG A 119 4.07 -20.89 16.20
C ARG A 119 5.28 -21.81 16.06
N PHE A 120 6.47 -21.26 15.96
CA PHE A 120 7.70 -22.04 16.00
C PHE A 120 7.90 -22.69 17.37
N LEU A 121 8.24 -23.95 17.36
CA LEU A 121 8.67 -24.74 18.53
C LEU A 121 10.19 -24.93 18.51
N THR A 122 10.75 -25.13 17.33
CA THR A 122 12.19 -25.27 17.04
C THR A 122 12.48 -24.65 15.68
N PRO A 123 13.73 -24.52 15.25
CA PRO A 123 14.06 -24.07 13.89
C PRO A 123 13.45 -24.91 12.74
N ASN A 124 13.07 -26.16 13.00
CA ASN A 124 12.54 -27.07 11.98
C ASN A 124 11.12 -27.55 12.24
N GLU A 125 10.46 -27.04 13.29
CA GLU A 125 9.15 -27.53 13.71
C GLU A 125 8.25 -26.37 14.15
N ILE A 126 6.98 -26.41 13.72
CA ILE A 126 5.94 -25.48 14.13
C ILE A 126 4.75 -26.24 14.74
N SER A 127 4.03 -25.58 15.62
CA SER A 127 2.70 -25.98 16.05
C SER A 127 1.66 -25.26 15.22
N ILE A 128 0.65 -26.01 14.74
CA ILE A 128 -0.57 -25.45 14.11
C ILE A 128 -1.75 -26.07 14.85
N ASN A 129 -2.55 -25.26 15.54
CA ASN A 129 -3.68 -25.75 16.31
C ASN A 129 -3.33 -26.94 17.20
N GLN A 130 -2.22 -26.84 17.95
CA GLN A 130 -1.68 -27.86 18.88
C GLN A 130 -1.14 -29.14 18.20
N LYS A 131 -1.10 -29.24 16.88
CA LYS A 131 -0.43 -30.32 16.15
C LYS A 131 0.92 -29.84 15.63
N HIS A 132 1.90 -30.72 15.64
CA HIS A 132 3.28 -30.44 15.27
C HIS A 132 3.54 -30.84 13.82
N TYR A 133 4.26 -29.99 13.10
CA TYR A 133 4.64 -30.21 11.71
C TYR A 133 6.07 -29.74 11.49
N SER A 134 6.83 -30.54 10.76
CA SER A 134 8.24 -30.27 10.43
C SER A 134 8.41 -29.93 8.96
N ALA A 135 9.36 -29.04 8.66
CA ALA A 135 9.71 -28.73 7.27
C ALA A 135 11.20 -28.55 7.04
N LYS A 136 11.60 -28.81 5.80
CA LYS A 136 12.97 -28.56 5.34
C LYS A 136 13.26 -27.06 5.22
N ASN A 137 12.27 -26.29 4.75
CA ASN A 137 12.33 -24.83 4.65
C ASN A 137 11.05 -24.20 5.19
N PHE A 138 11.16 -22.95 5.65
CA PHE A 138 10.03 -22.13 6.04
C PHE A 138 10.05 -20.78 5.30
N LEU A 139 8.87 -20.26 4.99
CA LEU A 139 8.69 -18.89 4.53
C LEU A 139 7.74 -18.17 5.49
N ILE A 140 8.21 -17.13 6.16
CA ILE A 140 7.41 -16.27 7.02
C ILE A 140 6.88 -15.12 6.16
N ALA A 141 5.56 -15.10 5.97
CA ALA A 141 4.83 -14.08 5.20
C ALA A 141 3.58 -13.62 5.97
N THR A 142 3.73 -13.48 7.30
CA THR A 142 2.66 -13.15 8.25
C THR A 142 2.15 -11.72 8.16
N GLY A 143 2.83 -10.87 7.35
CA GLY A 143 2.42 -9.51 7.09
C GLY A 143 2.59 -8.57 8.28
N SER A 144 1.75 -7.55 8.32
CA SER A 144 1.76 -6.48 9.34
C SER A 144 0.34 -6.15 9.76
N LYS A 145 0.20 -5.47 10.89
CA LYS A 145 -1.08 -4.95 11.41
C LYS A 145 -0.96 -3.48 11.71
N ILE A 146 -2.10 -2.79 11.80
CA ILE A 146 -2.14 -1.39 12.20
C ILE A 146 -1.94 -1.29 13.71
N SER A 147 -1.00 -0.44 14.11
CA SER A 147 -0.83 -0.03 15.50
C SER A 147 -1.84 1.06 15.82
N ILE A 148 -2.62 0.85 16.86
CA ILE A 148 -3.51 1.90 17.37
C ILE A 148 -2.66 2.85 18.22
N PRO A 149 -2.61 4.15 17.92
CA PRO A 149 -1.89 5.12 18.75
C PRO A 149 -2.43 5.16 20.18
N ASP A 150 -1.60 5.61 21.11
CA ASP A 150 -2.02 5.85 22.49
C ASP A 150 -2.98 7.07 22.55
N ILE A 151 -4.27 6.76 22.46
CA ILE A 151 -5.37 7.73 22.51
C ILE A 151 -6.25 7.35 23.70
N LYS A 152 -6.30 8.23 24.70
CA LYS A 152 -7.08 7.97 25.91
C LYS A 152 -8.54 7.63 25.59
N ASN A 153 -9.02 6.53 26.14
CA ASN A 153 -10.40 5.98 26.02
C ASN A 153 -10.76 5.50 24.60
N ILE A 154 -9.79 5.21 23.72
CA ILE A 154 -10.09 4.70 22.36
C ILE A 154 -10.84 3.35 22.41
N GLU A 155 -10.56 2.52 23.40
CA GLU A 155 -11.19 1.22 23.65
C GLU A 155 -12.67 1.32 24.05
N ASN A 156 -13.10 2.50 24.52
CA ASN A 156 -14.48 2.75 25.00
C ASN A 156 -15.41 3.27 23.87
N VAL A 157 -14.86 3.49 22.67
CA VAL A 157 -15.62 3.96 21.50
C VAL A 157 -15.40 3.05 20.32
N ARG A 158 -16.44 2.83 19.52
CA ARG A 158 -16.28 2.13 18.24
C ARG A 158 -15.51 3.03 17.27
N TYR A 159 -14.48 2.48 16.65
CA TYR A 159 -13.74 3.10 15.56
C TYR A 159 -13.55 2.11 14.40
N TYR A 160 -13.21 2.65 13.23
CA TYR A 160 -12.83 1.87 12.07
C TYR A 160 -11.32 1.88 11.87
N THR A 161 -10.83 0.90 11.13
CA THR A 161 -9.49 0.84 10.57
C THR A 161 -9.60 0.69 9.05
N PRO A 162 -8.54 0.82 8.26
CA PRO A 162 -8.58 0.53 6.83
C PRO A 162 -9.13 -0.86 6.50
N LYS A 163 -8.95 -1.84 7.40
CA LYS A 163 -9.50 -3.19 7.25
C LYS A 163 -11.03 -3.24 7.33
N THR A 164 -11.67 -2.32 8.06
CA THR A 164 -13.10 -2.39 8.38
C THR A 164 -13.95 -1.25 7.79
N ILE A 165 -13.32 -0.17 7.31
CA ILE A 165 -14.05 1.01 6.83
C ILE A 165 -14.89 0.73 5.58
N PHE A 166 -14.47 -0.20 4.74
CA PHE A 166 -15.21 -0.53 3.51
C PHE A 166 -16.42 -1.46 3.73
N ASP A 167 -16.67 -1.89 4.97
CA ASP A 167 -17.84 -2.71 5.35
C ASP A 167 -18.97 -1.89 5.98
N ILE A 168 -18.87 -0.55 5.96
CA ILE A 168 -19.94 0.33 6.39
C ILE A 168 -21.21 0.10 5.55
N ALA A 169 -22.36 0.15 6.21
CA ALA A 169 -23.67 0.01 5.53
C ALA A 169 -24.04 1.27 4.73
N ARG A 170 -23.56 2.42 5.15
CA ARG A 170 -23.74 3.74 4.51
C ARG A 170 -22.61 4.68 4.93
N PRO A 171 -22.24 5.66 4.07
CA PRO A 171 -21.30 6.71 4.46
C PRO A 171 -21.80 7.46 5.70
N PRO A 172 -20.95 7.72 6.71
CA PRO A 172 -21.33 8.53 7.86
C PRO A 172 -21.52 9.99 7.45
N LYS A 173 -22.29 10.77 8.24
CA LYS A 173 -22.43 12.21 7.98
C LYS A 173 -21.11 12.94 8.24
N SER A 174 -20.36 12.49 9.24
CA SER A 174 -19.05 13.05 9.58
C SER A 174 -18.09 11.97 10.09
N ILE A 175 -16.80 12.13 9.79
CA ILE A 175 -15.74 11.22 10.24
C ILE A 175 -14.47 12.00 10.60
N PHE A 176 -13.77 11.52 11.61
CA PHE A 176 -12.43 11.99 11.95
C PHE A 176 -11.41 10.87 11.63
N ILE A 177 -10.46 11.18 10.76
CA ILE A 177 -9.39 10.27 10.35
C ILE A 177 -8.12 10.63 11.11
N VAL A 178 -7.59 9.67 11.86
CA VAL A 178 -6.33 9.78 12.60
C VAL A 178 -5.21 9.19 11.77
N GLY A 179 -4.31 10.03 11.29
CA GLY A 179 -3.21 9.73 10.36
C GLY A 179 -3.44 10.35 8.99
N GLY A 180 -2.36 10.81 8.34
CA GLY A 180 -2.36 11.52 7.04
C GLY A 180 -1.54 10.81 5.95
N GLY A 181 -1.29 9.51 6.10
CA GLY A 181 -0.60 8.69 5.10
C GLY A 181 -1.45 8.32 3.89
N ALA A 182 -0.92 7.50 2.98
CA ALA A 182 -1.55 7.12 1.72
C ALA A 182 -2.98 6.58 1.88
N GLU A 183 -3.18 5.58 2.74
CA GLU A 183 -4.51 5.00 2.97
C GLU A 183 -5.51 6.03 3.53
N ALA A 184 -5.04 6.94 4.40
CA ALA A 184 -5.87 7.97 5.00
C ALA A 184 -6.40 8.96 3.96
N VAL A 185 -5.53 9.47 3.08
CA VAL A 185 -5.93 10.45 2.04
C VAL A 185 -6.84 9.82 0.97
N GLU A 186 -6.61 8.56 0.61
CA GLU A 186 -7.50 7.83 -0.30
C GLU A 186 -8.90 7.67 0.28
N ILE A 187 -9.00 7.21 1.53
CA ILE A 187 -10.28 7.01 2.22
C ILE A 187 -10.97 8.34 2.47
N ALA A 188 -10.23 9.39 2.85
CA ALA A 188 -10.76 10.74 3.01
C ALA A 188 -11.46 11.23 1.74
N GLN A 189 -10.81 11.09 0.59
CA GLN A 189 -11.37 11.50 -0.69
C GLN A 189 -12.57 10.63 -1.10
N ILE A 190 -12.52 9.32 -0.87
CA ILE A 190 -13.64 8.41 -1.14
C ILE A 190 -14.88 8.81 -0.32
N LEU A 191 -14.73 9.06 0.97
CA LEU A 191 -15.85 9.40 1.84
C LEU A 191 -16.41 10.80 1.53
N ALA A 192 -15.54 11.75 1.24
CA ALA A 192 -15.93 13.12 0.90
C ALA A 192 -16.81 13.18 -0.35
N ILE A 193 -16.54 12.35 -1.37
CA ILE A 193 -17.38 12.36 -2.59
C ILE A 193 -18.80 11.85 -2.34
N PHE A 194 -18.99 11.05 -1.29
CA PHE A 194 -20.31 10.61 -0.84
C PHE A 194 -20.96 11.57 0.17
N GLY A 195 -20.43 12.80 0.28
CA GLY A 195 -21.01 13.86 1.12
C GLY A 195 -20.67 13.76 2.60
N THR A 196 -19.74 12.87 2.99
CA THR A 196 -19.24 12.81 4.37
C THR A 196 -18.41 14.05 4.68
N LYS A 197 -18.66 14.72 5.80
CA LYS A 197 -17.78 15.74 6.35
C LYS A 197 -16.54 15.09 6.96
N VAL A 198 -15.39 15.24 6.30
CA VAL A 198 -14.15 14.56 6.68
C VAL A 198 -13.19 15.52 7.37
N TYR A 199 -12.68 15.11 8.52
CA TYR A 199 -11.51 15.70 9.19
C TYR A 199 -10.37 14.69 9.10
N ILE A 200 -9.18 15.14 8.69
CA ILE A 200 -7.98 14.30 8.65
C ILE A 200 -6.85 14.97 9.42
N SER A 201 -6.30 14.28 10.42
CA SER A 201 -5.20 14.77 11.25
C SER A 201 -3.90 14.08 10.90
N GLU A 202 -2.80 14.84 10.91
CA GLU A 202 -1.45 14.35 10.72
C GLU A 202 -0.51 15.02 11.73
N VAL A 203 0.35 14.22 12.37
CA VAL A 203 1.31 14.73 13.34
C VAL A 203 2.47 15.48 12.68
N SER A 204 2.79 15.10 11.46
CA SER A 204 3.79 15.79 10.62
C SER A 204 3.28 17.14 10.12
N ALA A 205 4.19 17.92 9.54
CA ALA A 205 3.87 19.26 9.02
C ALA A 205 2.91 19.24 7.81
N ARG A 206 2.76 18.11 7.12
CA ARG A 206 1.94 17.95 5.91
C ARG A 206 1.39 16.53 5.79
N LEU A 207 0.37 16.34 4.96
CA LEU A 207 -0.07 15.02 4.53
C LEU A 207 1.02 14.32 3.69
N LEU A 208 0.96 13.00 3.61
CA LEU A 208 1.88 12.17 2.83
C LEU A 208 3.35 12.45 3.18
N PRO A 209 3.76 12.39 4.46
CA PRO A 209 5.09 12.80 4.88
C PRO A 209 6.24 11.96 4.30
N LYS A 210 5.93 10.79 3.72
CA LYS A 210 6.91 9.89 3.09
C LYS A 210 7.13 10.15 1.59
N GLU A 211 6.31 11.01 0.99
CA GLU A 211 6.44 11.42 -0.41
C GLU A 211 7.17 12.77 -0.50
N ASP A 212 7.58 13.16 -1.70
CA ASP A 212 8.13 14.50 -1.93
C ASP A 212 7.17 15.60 -1.47
N GLU A 213 7.71 16.74 -1.04
CA GLU A 213 6.92 17.84 -0.48
C GLU A 213 5.81 18.32 -1.42
N GLU A 214 6.11 18.44 -2.70
CA GLU A 214 5.16 18.92 -3.71
C GLU A 214 3.99 17.95 -3.90
N VAL A 215 4.22 16.64 -3.69
CA VAL A 215 3.14 15.64 -3.72
C VAL A 215 2.17 15.89 -2.57
N GLY A 216 2.70 16.05 -1.34
CA GLY A 216 1.89 16.32 -0.16
C GLY A 216 1.07 17.60 -0.30
N ILE A 217 1.71 18.70 -0.69
CA ILE A 217 1.07 20.01 -0.91
C ILE A 217 -0.02 19.92 -1.98
N THR A 218 0.26 19.29 -3.11
CA THR A 218 -0.70 19.16 -4.22
C THR A 218 -1.95 18.37 -3.78
N ILE A 219 -1.77 17.25 -3.11
CA ILE A 219 -2.90 16.43 -2.64
C ILE A 219 -3.67 17.13 -1.52
N GLU A 220 -3.00 17.83 -0.60
CA GLU A 220 -3.65 18.63 0.43
C GLU A 220 -4.54 19.70 -0.16
N ASN A 221 -4.04 20.48 -1.13
CA ASN A 221 -4.83 21.52 -1.81
C ASN A 221 -6.07 20.90 -2.50
N ILE A 222 -5.93 19.78 -3.20
CA ILE A 222 -7.05 19.12 -3.85
C ILE A 222 -8.08 18.62 -2.83
N LEU A 223 -7.64 18.05 -1.72
CA LEU A 223 -8.56 17.60 -0.66
C LEU A 223 -9.35 18.78 -0.05
N VAL A 224 -8.70 19.91 0.17
CA VAL A 224 -9.33 21.10 0.75
C VAL A 224 -10.26 21.77 -0.27
N GLU A 225 -9.78 22.05 -1.47
CA GLU A 225 -10.50 22.90 -2.45
C GLU A 225 -11.57 22.13 -3.23
N GLU A 226 -11.26 20.89 -3.67
CA GLU A 226 -12.15 20.13 -4.54
C GLU A 226 -13.03 19.13 -3.76
N SER A 227 -12.52 18.60 -2.65
CA SER A 227 -13.21 17.58 -1.86
C SER A 227 -13.76 18.08 -0.53
N HIS A 228 -13.50 19.33 -0.17
CA HIS A 228 -13.98 19.98 1.07
C HIS A 228 -13.60 19.21 2.35
N VAL A 229 -12.41 18.61 2.38
CA VAL A 229 -11.86 17.91 3.53
C VAL A 229 -11.17 18.92 4.47
N TYR A 230 -11.41 18.80 5.77
CA TYR A 230 -10.72 19.61 6.79
C TYR A 230 -9.38 18.97 7.13
N VAL A 231 -8.29 19.51 6.60
CA VAL A 231 -6.93 19.00 6.85
C VAL A 231 -6.34 19.67 8.08
N LEU A 232 -5.84 18.85 9.02
CA LEU A 232 -5.30 19.26 10.30
C LEU A 232 -3.86 18.74 10.44
N PRO A 233 -2.86 19.39 9.81
CA PRO A 233 -1.45 19.05 10.00
C PRO A 233 -0.99 19.49 11.39
N GLN A 234 0.16 18.95 11.84
CA GLN A 234 0.74 19.19 13.17
C GLN A 234 -0.29 18.98 14.30
N THR A 235 -1.12 17.93 14.15
CA THR A 235 -2.24 17.67 15.05
C THR A 235 -2.13 16.26 15.61
N ARG A 236 -2.09 16.14 16.93
CA ARG A 236 -2.08 14.88 17.67
C ARG A 236 -3.42 14.67 18.36
N VAL A 237 -4.11 13.58 18.08
CA VAL A 237 -5.30 13.16 18.83
C VAL A 237 -4.84 12.60 20.17
N VAL A 238 -5.42 13.10 21.27
CA VAL A 238 -5.01 12.73 22.65
C VAL A 238 -6.08 11.95 23.41
N ALA A 239 -7.36 12.16 23.06
CA ALA A 239 -8.45 11.43 23.71
C ALA A 239 -9.70 11.37 22.83
N VAL A 240 -10.55 10.39 23.11
CA VAL A 240 -11.89 10.29 22.53
C VAL A 240 -12.90 10.01 23.63
N GLN A 241 -14.14 10.43 23.42
CA GLN A 241 -15.24 10.26 24.38
C GLN A 241 -16.56 10.02 23.62
N LYS A 242 -17.44 9.21 24.20
CA LYS A 242 -18.84 9.14 23.76
C LYS A 242 -19.53 10.45 24.09
N ASP A 243 -20.31 10.98 23.15
CA ASP A 243 -21.08 12.21 23.29
C ASP A 243 -22.48 12.01 22.66
N GLY A 244 -23.35 11.33 23.39
CA GLY A 244 -24.62 10.83 22.90
C GLY A 244 -24.42 9.79 21.78
N LEU A 245 -24.99 10.05 20.61
CA LEU A 245 -24.79 9.23 19.39
C LEU A 245 -23.51 9.56 18.63
N MET A 246 -22.85 10.66 19.00
CA MET A 246 -21.61 11.12 18.37
C MET A 246 -20.39 10.74 19.20
N LYS A 247 -19.23 11.01 18.64
CA LYS A 247 -17.93 10.86 19.27
C LYS A 247 -17.23 12.20 19.34
N ARG A 248 -16.74 12.58 20.51
CA ARG A 248 -15.92 13.77 20.71
C ARG A 248 -14.46 13.38 20.58
N VAL A 249 -13.79 13.92 19.56
CA VAL A 249 -12.36 13.72 19.34
C VAL A 249 -11.63 14.94 19.85
N ILE A 250 -10.72 14.73 20.79
CA ILE A 250 -9.92 15.76 21.46
C ILE A 250 -8.50 15.69 20.91
N PHE A 251 -7.95 16.81 20.47
CA PHE A 251 -6.63 16.86 19.86
C PHE A 251 -5.87 18.14 20.23
N GLN A 252 -4.55 18.05 20.18
CA GLN A 252 -3.62 19.15 20.38
C GLN A 252 -3.14 19.69 19.04
N ARG A 253 -3.20 21.01 18.85
CA ARG A 253 -2.68 21.73 17.69
C ARG A 253 -2.21 23.12 18.09
N GLY A 254 -0.94 23.46 17.75
CA GLY A 254 -0.36 24.74 18.12
C GLY A 254 -0.33 24.98 19.63
N GLY A 255 -0.05 23.95 20.44
CA GLY A 255 0.02 24.04 21.90
C GLY A 255 -1.33 24.15 22.62
N THR A 256 -2.47 24.16 21.87
CA THR A 256 -3.80 24.26 22.45
C THR A 256 -4.60 22.98 22.23
N GLU A 257 -5.42 22.61 23.21
CA GLU A 257 -6.37 21.53 23.10
C GLU A 257 -7.66 22.01 22.44
N LYS A 258 -8.12 21.26 21.44
CA LYS A 258 -9.34 21.50 20.67
C LYS A 258 -10.14 20.22 20.55
N PHE A 259 -11.39 20.32 20.14
CA PHE A 259 -12.21 19.14 19.86
C PHE A 259 -13.14 19.33 18.68
N VAL A 260 -13.55 18.21 18.09
CA VAL A 260 -14.67 18.13 17.15
C VAL A 260 -15.60 16.97 17.53
N ARG A 261 -16.87 17.09 17.13
CA ARG A 261 -17.87 16.03 17.25
C ARG A 261 -18.10 15.41 15.88
N VAL A 262 -18.04 14.09 15.81
CA VAL A 262 -18.21 13.32 14.57
C VAL A 262 -19.03 12.07 14.81
N ASP A 263 -19.64 11.52 13.76
CA ASP A 263 -20.38 10.27 13.85
C ASP A 263 -19.41 9.09 14.00
N GLU A 264 -18.29 9.11 13.24
CA GLU A 264 -17.36 7.99 13.19
C GLU A 264 -15.90 8.43 13.32
N ILE A 265 -15.05 7.49 13.72
CA ILE A 265 -13.59 7.65 13.80
C ILE A 265 -12.96 6.55 12.96
N LEU A 266 -11.97 6.91 12.14
CA LEU A 266 -11.09 5.99 11.43
C LEU A 266 -9.67 6.19 11.96
N VAL A 267 -9.03 5.11 12.39
CA VAL A 267 -7.64 5.13 12.83
C VAL A 267 -6.80 4.49 11.74
N VAL A 268 -5.92 5.28 11.11
CA VAL A 268 -4.91 4.87 10.15
C VAL A 268 -3.55 5.06 10.81
N GLY A 269 -3.22 4.12 11.70
CA GLY A 269 -1.97 4.14 12.45
C GLY A 269 -0.80 3.62 11.63
N GLU A 270 0.37 3.59 12.27
CA GLU A 270 1.54 2.95 11.69
C GLU A 270 1.33 1.45 11.57
N ARG A 271 1.98 0.83 10.59
CA ARG A 271 2.00 -0.63 10.47
C ARG A 271 3.15 -1.19 11.28
N ILE A 272 2.85 -2.24 12.05
CA ILE A 272 3.83 -3.01 12.82
C ILE A 272 3.85 -4.46 12.33
N PRO A 273 5.02 -5.12 12.31
CA PRO A 273 5.16 -6.48 11.79
C PRO A 273 4.47 -7.51 12.68
N ASN A 274 3.91 -8.56 12.09
CA ASN A 274 3.30 -9.68 12.82
C ASN A 274 4.39 -10.71 13.20
N THR A 275 5.11 -10.45 14.29
CA THR A 275 6.24 -11.26 14.78
C THR A 275 5.90 -12.21 15.93
N ASP A 276 4.67 -12.17 16.45
CA ASP A 276 4.25 -13.04 17.58
C ASP A 276 3.94 -14.48 17.10
N ILE A 277 4.96 -15.16 16.62
CA ILE A 277 4.90 -16.55 16.11
C ILE A 277 5.99 -17.44 16.71
N GLY A 278 6.57 -17.08 17.86
CA GLY A 278 7.62 -17.86 18.52
C GLY A 278 8.97 -17.83 17.81
N LEU A 279 9.35 -16.65 17.26
CA LEU A 279 10.62 -16.47 16.52
C LEU A 279 11.85 -16.81 17.38
N GLU A 280 11.78 -16.55 18.67
CA GLU A 280 12.84 -16.86 19.65
C GLU A 280 13.15 -18.36 19.70
N ASN A 281 12.12 -19.24 19.60
CA ASN A 281 12.27 -20.68 19.60
C ASN A 281 12.99 -21.18 18.34
N ALA A 282 12.92 -20.40 17.26
CA ALA A 282 13.59 -20.69 16.00
C ALA A 282 14.93 -19.94 15.86
N HIS A 283 15.39 -19.21 16.88
CA HIS A 283 16.62 -18.41 16.86
C HIS A 283 16.65 -17.40 15.72
N ILE A 284 15.51 -16.75 15.44
CA ILE A 284 15.37 -15.75 14.39
C ILE A 284 15.55 -14.35 14.99
N ASP A 285 16.41 -13.55 14.38
CA ASP A 285 16.63 -12.16 14.76
C ASP A 285 15.50 -11.28 14.26
N PHE A 286 14.91 -10.52 15.15
CA PHE A 286 13.85 -9.56 14.84
C PHE A 286 13.85 -8.36 15.81
N SER A 287 13.19 -7.29 15.40
CA SER A 287 12.99 -6.09 16.20
C SER A 287 11.54 -5.60 16.08
N LYS A 288 11.24 -4.44 16.66
CA LYS A 288 9.97 -3.74 16.43
C LYS A 288 9.75 -3.34 14.96
N ASP A 289 10.81 -3.25 14.16
CA ASP A 289 10.76 -2.84 12.77
C ASP A 289 10.57 -4.03 11.82
N GLY A 290 10.75 -5.26 12.29
CA GLY A 290 10.51 -6.50 11.55
C GLY A 290 11.59 -7.57 11.74
N ILE A 291 11.47 -8.65 10.98
CA ILE A 291 12.43 -9.73 10.91
C ILE A 291 13.64 -9.27 10.10
N ALA A 292 14.85 -9.46 10.67
CA ALA A 292 16.09 -9.19 9.96
C ALA A 292 16.34 -10.24 8.87
N VAL A 293 16.60 -9.82 7.63
CA VAL A 293 16.94 -10.69 6.50
C VAL A 293 18.15 -10.18 5.74
N ASN A 294 18.85 -11.11 5.09
CA ASN A 294 19.93 -10.78 4.16
C ASN A 294 19.39 -10.49 2.74
N GLU A 295 20.30 -10.23 1.79
CA GLU A 295 20.00 -9.94 0.38
C GLU A 295 19.26 -11.06 -0.37
N PHE A 296 19.23 -12.27 0.20
CA PHE A 296 18.50 -13.43 -0.32
C PHE A 296 17.16 -13.66 0.37
N SER A 297 16.70 -12.74 1.20
CA SER A 297 15.54 -12.84 2.11
C SER A 297 15.64 -13.97 3.13
N GLN A 298 16.86 -14.42 3.47
CA GLN A 298 17.08 -15.39 4.52
C GLN A 298 17.17 -14.70 5.88
N THR A 299 16.56 -15.29 6.89
CA THR A 299 16.72 -14.87 8.29
C THR A 299 18.11 -15.30 8.82
N SER A 300 18.38 -15.10 10.11
CA SER A 300 19.56 -15.69 10.79
C SER A 300 19.66 -17.21 10.60
N MET A 301 18.52 -17.87 10.32
CA MET A 301 18.46 -19.31 9.99
C MET A 301 18.36 -19.52 8.48
N LYS A 302 19.40 -20.07 7.83
CA LYS A 302 19.53 -20.15 6.37
C LYS A 302 18.41 -20.87 5.62
N HIS A 303 17.62 -21.73 6.29
CA HIS A 303 16.49 -22.45 5.73
C HIS A 303 15.14 -21.80 6.03
N ILE A 304 15.15 -20.66 6.75
CA ILE A 304 13.97 -19.87 7.07
C ILE A 304 14.09 -18.52 6.35
N PHE A 305 13.10 -18.22 5.54
CA PHE A 305 13.00 -16.97 4.76
C PHE A 305 11.89 -16.11 5.33
N ALA A 306 11.97 -14.81 5.12
CA ALA A 306 10.87 -13.89 5.46
C ALA A 306 10.68 -12.82 4.35
N VAL A 307 9.42 -12.46 4.07
CA VAL A 307 9.06 -11.48 3.04
C VAL A 307 7.86 -10.62 3.43
N GLY A 308 7.77 -9.46 2.82
CA GLY A 308 6.63 -8.57 2.93
C GLY A 308 6.53 -7.84 4.26
N GLY A 309 5.31 -7.58 4.71
CA GLY A 309 5.03 -6.71 5.86
C GLY A 309 5.66 -7.14 7.19
N VAL A 310 6.10 -8.39 7.32
CA VAL A 310 6.81 -8.88 8.51
C VAL A 310 8.30 -8.48 8.50
N VAL A 311 8.85 -8.17 7.31
CA VAL A 311 10.23 -7.66 7.12
C VAL A 311 10.22 -6.15 7.01
N ASN A 312 9.34 -5.61 6.18
CA ASN A 312 9.13 -4.17 5.98
C ASN A 312 7.61 -3.87 6.04
N PRO A 313 7.10 -3.35 7.17
CA PRO A 313 5.68 -3.06 7.31
C PRO A 313 5.10 -2.08 6.27
N GLN A 314 5.96 -1.35 5.56
CA GLN A 314 5.59 -0.39 4.52
C GLN A 314 5.69 -0.97 3.10
N ALA A 315 6.11 -2.24 2.94
CA ALA A 315 6.28 -2.88 1.64
C ALA A 315 4.96 -2.87 0.83
N GLN A 316 5.07 -2.49 -0.44
CA GLN A 316 3.94 -2.50 -1.37
C GLN A 316 3.73 -3.90 -1.95
N THR A 317 2.51 -4.23 -2.36
CA THR A 317 2.15 -5.55 -2.91
C THR A 317 3.06 -5.96 -4.09
N ALA A 318 3.44 -5.04 -4.98
CA ALA A 318 4.34 -5.31 -6.10
C ALA A 318 5.75 -5.70 -5.64
N GLU A 319 6.27 -5.05 -4.60
CA GLU A 319 7.55 -5.36 -3.95
C GLU A 319 7.50 -6.75 -3.32
N ILE A 320 6.47 -7.01 -2.52
CA ILE A 320 6.27 -8.31 -1.85
C ILE A 320 6.20 -9.47 -2.86
N LEU A 321 5.54 -9.27 -4.00
CA LEU A 321 5.48 -10.27 -5.07
C LEU A 321 6.85 -10.55 -5.70
N LEU A 322 7.70 -9.53 -5.84
CA LEU A 322 9.06 -9.68 -6.35
C LEU A 322 9.92 -10.46 -5.34
N GLU A 323 9.88 -10.07 -4.05
CA GLU A 323 10.55 -10.81 -2.95
C GLU A 323 10.16 -12.29 -2.94
N SER A 324 8.86 -12.53 -2.97
CA SER A 324 8.29 -13.87 -2.93
C SER A 324 8.78 -14.77 -4.07
N ARG A 325 8.83 -14.24 -5.31
CA ARG A 325 9.37 -14.96 -6.49
C ARG A 325 10.86 -15.26 -6.32
N THR A 326 11.61 -14.29 -5.80
CA THR A 326 13.04 -14.44 -5.52
C THR A 326 13.28 -15.52 -4.45
N VAL A 327 12.49 -15.52 -3.37
CA VAL A 327 12.57 -16.56 -2.33
C VAL A 327 12.23 -17.92 -2.88
N ALA A 328 11.18 -18.06 -3.68
CA ALA A 328 10.83 -19.32 -4.33
C ALA A 328 11.98 -19.84 -5.20
N HIS A 329 12.62 -18.97 -6.00
CA HIS A 329 13.82 -19.33 -6.76
C HIS A 329 14.94 -19.79 -5.84
N ASN A 330 15.22 -19.08 -4.75
CA ASN A 330 16.30 -19.39 -3.82
C ASN A 330 16.08 -20.71 -3.04
N ILE A 331 14.83 -21.06 -2.74
CA ILE A 331 14.47 -22.36 -2.15
C ILE A 331 14.74 -23.50 -3.15
N LEU A 332 14.33 -23.31 -4.42
CA LEU A 332 14.49 -24.31 -5.48
C LEU A 332 15.96 -24.45 -5.92
N ASN A 333 16.72 -23.37 -5.92
CA ASN A 333 18.09 -23.29 -6.42
C ASN A 333 19.09 -22.88 -5.32
N SER A 334 19.17 -23.67 -4.25
CA SER A 334 19.98 -23.35 -3.06
C SER A 334 21.46 -23.08 -3.33
N ARG A 335 22.03 -23.60 -4.45
CA ARG A 335 23.41 -23.38 -4.88
C ARG A 335 23.59 -22.17 -5.79
N SER A 336 22.53 -21.63 -6.37
CA SER A 336 22.56 -20.50 -7.30
C SER A 336 21.47 -19.50 -6.92
N LYS A 337 21.63 -18.88 -5.74
CA LYS A 337 20.70 -17.89 -5.23
C LYS A 337 20.83 -16.56 -5.97
N ILE A 338 19.71 -15.88 -6.10
CA ILE A 338 19.65 -14.52 -6.63
C ILE A 338 19.29 -13.53 -5.51
N GLU A 339 19.81 -12.32 -5.62
CA GLU A 339 19.54 -11.25 -4.68
C GLU A 339 18.16 -10.64 -4.93
N VAL A 340 17.50 -10.23 -3.86
CA VAL A 340 16.36 -9.35 -3.94
C VAL A 340 16.87 -7.95 -4.26
N LYS A 341 16.73 -7.54 -5.51
CA LYS A 341 17.16 -6.21 -5.95
C LYS A 341 16.05 -5.19 -5.67
N PHE A 342 16.26 -4.38 -4.65
CA PHE A 342 15.49 -3.17 -4.37
C PHE A 342 16.29 -1.93 -4.74
N PRO A 343 15.67 -0.83 -5.06
CA PRO A 343 14.37 -0.28 -4.69
C PRO A 343 13.58 0.27 -5.89
N LEU A 344 13.07 -0.55 -6.76
CA LEU A 344 12.40 -0.09 -7.99
C LEU A 344 10.90 -0.41 -8.03
N SER A 345 10.31 -0.76 -6.87
CA SER A 345 8.87 -0.93 -6.81
C SER A 345 8.19 0.44 -6.72
N PRO A 346 7.30 0.78 -7.65
CA PRO A 346 6.54 2.01 -7.53
C PRO A 346 5.62 1.99 -6.31
N ARG A 347 5.55 3.11 -5.60
CA ARG A 347 4.52 3.38 -4.59
C ARG A 347 3.40 4.15 -5.27
N THR A 348 2.16 3.78 -5.00
CA THR A 348 1.00 4.40 -5.63
C THR A 348 -0.06 4.78 -4.62
N ILE A 349 -0.77 5.88 -4.87
CA ILE A 349 -1.88 6.35 -4.06
C ILE A 349 -3.05 6.62 -5.02
N SER A 350 -4.15 5.89 -4.81
CA SER A 350 -5.32 5.94 -5.69
C SER A 350 -6.25 7.13 -5.36
N THR A 351 -5.66 8.30 -5.14
CA THR A 351 -6.42 9.58 -5.10
C THR A 351 -6.92 9.95 -6.50
N TRP A 352 -7.55 11.09 -6.63
CA TRP A 352 -7.84 11.74 -7.90
C TRP A 352 -7.39 13.21 -7.82
N PRO A 353 -6.33 13.58 -8.57
CA PRO A 353 -5.49 12.72 -9.44
C PRO A 353 -4.73 11.62 -8.68
N GLU A 354 -4.29 10.61 -9.42
CA GLU A 354 -3.45 9.55 -8.89
C GLU A 354 -2.05 10.07 -8.55
N VAL A 355 -1.42 9.46 -7.55
CA VAL A 355 -0.01 9.69 -7.23
C VAL A 355 0.76 8.41 -7.48
N ALA A 356 1.92 8.52 -8.08
CA ALA A 356 2.86 7.42 -8.23
C ALA A 356 4.30 7.92 -8.08
N THR A 357 5.10 7.23 -7.27
CA THR A 357 6.49 7.55 -6.97
C THR A 357 7.36 6.31 -7.13
N VAL A 358 8.56 6.44 -7.65
CA VAL A 358 9.54 5.36 -7.76
C VAL A 358 10.96 5.87 -7.49
N GLY A 359 11.78 5.02 -6.88
CA GLY A 359 13.17 5.36 -6.53
C GLY A 359 13.25 6.28 -5.31
N LEU A 360 14.28 7.13 -5.29
CA LEU A 360 14.58 8.03 -4.17
C LEU A 360 13.74 9.31 -4.26
N THR A 361 13.28 9.78 -3.09
CA THR A 361 12.75 11.13 -2.91
C THR A 361 13.91 12.10 -2.66
N GLU A 362 13.64 13.42 -2.70
CA GLU A 362 14.66 14.43 -2.29
C GLU A 362 15.08 14.24 -0.84
N ASP A 363 14.13 13.92 0.05
CA ASP A 363 14.40 13.61 1.46
C ASP A 363 15.34 12.40 1.60
N ASP A 364 15.15 11.36 0.78
CA ASP A 364 16.06 10.20 0.77
C ASP A 364 17.46 10.58 0.30
N CYS A 365 17.56 11.46 -0.69
CA CYS A 365 18.85 11.97 -1.17
C CYS A 365 19.56 12.78 -0.08
N LEU A 366 18.85 13.66 0.61
CA LEU A 366 19.38 14.47 1.71
C LEU A 366 19.87 13.59 2.88
N LYS A 367 19.07 12.62 3.31
CA LYS A 367 19.44 11.69 4.40
C LYS A 367 20.66 10.83 4.09
N ARG A 368 20.90 10.56 2.79
CA ARG A 368 22.05 9.75 2.32
C ARG A 368 23.24 10.61 1.87
N ASP A 369 23.18 11.93 2.06
CA ASP A 369 24.19 12.89 1.57
C ASP A 369 24.51 12.74 0.07
N LEU A 370 23.49 12.40 -0.73
CA LEU A 370 23.61 12.26 -2.17
C LEU A 370 23.44 13.63 -2.82
N LYS A 371 24.36 14.00 -3.72
CA LYS A 371 24.17 15.18 -4.57
C LYS A 371 23.28 14.82 -5.76
N TYR A 372 22.20 15.55 -5.88
CA TYR A 372 21.17 15.30 -6.89
C TYR A 372 20.82 16.58 -7.66
N LYS A 373 20.15 16.39 -8.77
CA LYS A 373 19.46 17.42 -9.56
C LYS A 373 18.00 17.02 -9.65
N THR A 374 17.10 18.01 -9.68
CA THR A 374 15.68 17.76 -9.82
C THR A 374 15.02 18.72 -10.77
N ALA A 375 13.97 18.30 -11.42
CA ALA A 375 13.12 19.16 -12.22
C ALA A 375 11.64 18.74 -12.11
N ILE A 376 10.76 19.74 -12.10
CA ILE A 376 9.33 19.59 -12.04
C ILE A 376 8.70 20.19 -13.31
N ALA A 377 7.78 19.45 -13.90
CA ALA A 377 6.96 19.90 -15.00
C ALA A 377 5.48 19.84 -14.60
N PRO A 378 4.83 20.99 -14.38
CA PRO A 378 3.39 21.04 -14.11
C PRO A 378 2.59 20.59 -15.33
N LEU A 379 1.44 19.94 -15.12
CA LEU A 379 0.62 19.33 -16.16
C LEU A 379 0.15 20.32 -17.25
N ASN A 380 -0.05 21.58 -16.91
CA ASN A 380 -0.48 22.63 -17.85
C ASN A 380 0.50 22.89 -19.01
N LEU A 381 1.70 22.33 -18.94
CA LEU A 381 2.70 22.41 -20.03
C LEU A 381 2.40 21.46 -21.20
N ILE A 382 1.49 20.52 -21.06
CA ILE A 382 1.14 19.58 -22.13
C ILE A 382 -0.27 19.82 -22.64
N ALA A 383 -0.47 19.64 -23.95
CA ALA A 383 -1.74 19.88 -24.61
C ALA A 383 -2.88 18.98 -24.05
N LYS A 384 -2.55 17.74 -23.66
CA LYS A 384 -3.50 16.81 -23.04
C LYS A 384 -4.19 17.41 -21.82
N SER A 385 -3.45 18.06 -20.95
CA SER A 385 -3.96 18.72 -19.74
C SER A 385 -5.01 19.78 -20.08
N ASN A 386 -4.75 20.60 -21.12
CA ASN A 386 -5.66 21.65 -21.55
C ASN A 386 -6.95 21.08 -22.18
N VAL A 387 -6.83 20.04 -23.00
CA VAL A 387 -8.00 19.35 -23.60
C VAL A 387 -8.89 18.72 -22.54
N GLU A 388 -8.29 18.10 -21.54
CA GLU A 388 -9.00 17.46 -20.42
C GLU A 388 -9.48 18.47 -19.36
N ASN A 389 -9.10 19.75 -19.48
CA ASN A 389 -9.32 20.77 -18.46
C ASN A 389 -8.91 20.28 -17.06
N PHE A 390 -7.67 19.77 -16.97
CA PHE A 390 -7.12 19.18 -15.75
C PHE A 390 -5.66 19.63 -15.57
N SER A 391 -5.42 20.63 -14.73
CA SER A 391 -4.10 21.24 -14.53
C SER A 391 -3.45 20.90 -13.17
N SER A 392 -4.22 20.32 -12.25
CA SER A 392 -3.74 20.04 -10.88
C SER A 392 -2.83 18.80 -10.86
N GLY A 393 -1.53 19.02 -10.95
CA GLY A 393 -0.54 17.95 -10.90
C GLY A 393 0.74 18.26 -11.66
N PHE A 394 1.65 17.30 -11.66
CA PHE A 394 3.00 17.45 -12.21
C PHE A 394 3.68 16.09 -12.44
N ALA A 395 4.81 16.11 -13.16
CA ALA A 395 5.84 15.08 -13.08
C ALA A 395 7.14 15.68 -12.54
N LYS A 396 7.83 14.94 -11.67
CA LYS A 396 9.13 15.26 -11.09
C LYS A 396 10.13 14.18 -11.44
N ILE A 397 11.33 14.56 -11.83
CA ILE A 397 12.46 13.66 -12.09
C ILE A 397 13.59 14.05 -11.17
N ILE A 398 14.23 13.07 -10.54
CA ILE A 398 15.40 13.23 -9.68
C ILE A 398 16.54 12.45 -10.32
N CYS A 399 17.70 13.11 -10.49
CA CYS A 399 18.91 12.55 -11.07
C CYS A 399 20.10 12.67 -10.13
N ASP A 400 21.08 11.79 -10.30
CA ASP A 400 22.39 11.94 -9.71
C ASP A 400 23.20 13.08 -10.40
N ARG A 401 24.44 13.33 -9.94
CA ARG A 401 25.33 14.32 -10.55
C ARG A 401 25.63 14.11 -12.02
N LYS A 402 25.59 12.84 -12.49
CA LYS A 402 25.86 12.45 -13.87
C LYS A 402 24.63 12.53 -14.77
N GLY A 403 23.49 12.94 -14.20
CA GLY A 403 22.21 13.01 -14.89
C GLY A 403 21.49 11.65 -15.00
N LYS A 404 21.97 10.58 -14.36
CA LYS A 404 21.24 9.30 -14.28
C LYS A 404 20.00 9.46 -13.39
N ILE A 405 18.88 8.97 -13.85
CA ILE A 405 17.63 9.02 -13.11
C ILE A 405 17.70 8.07 -11.91
N ILE A 406 17.42 8.58 -10.72
CA ILE A 406 17.43 7.84 -9.44
C ILE A 406 16.10 7.87 -8.72
N GLY A 407 15.16 8.71 -9.17
CA GLY A 407 13.83 8.82 -8.61
C GLY A 407 12.90 9.67 -9.45
N GLY A 408 11.61 9.63 -9.13
CA GLY A 408 10.62 10.51 -9.71
C GLY A 408 9.22 10.26 -9.18
N SER A 409 8.40 11.30 -9.28
CA SER A 409 7.01 11.32 -8.80
C SER A 409 6.10 11.87 -9.88
N ILE A 410 4.92 11.32 -10.00
CA ILE A 410 3.87 11.78 -10.93
C ILE A 410 2.58 11.98 -10.14
N VAL A 411 1.99 13.14 -10.28
CA VAL A 411 0.63 13.45 -9.84
C VAL A 411 -0.19 13.77 -11.08
N SER A 412 -1.01 12.83 -11.54
CA SER A 412 -1.82 12.99 -12.76
C SER A 412 -3.01 12.02 -12.79
N PRO A 413 -4.00 12.23 -13.69
CA PRO A 413 -5.12 11.30 -13.83
C PRO A 413 -4.74 9.85 -14.16
N ASP A 414 -3.51 9.60 -14.61
CA ASP A 414 -3.04 8.28 -15.08
C ASP A 414 -1.64 7.95 -14.53
N ALA A 415 -1.28 8.48 -13.36
CA ALA A 415 0.06 8.37 -12.78
C ALA A 415 0.50 6.92 -12.58
N ILE A 416 -0.42 6.05 -12.16
CA ILE A 416 -0.15 4.64 -11.87
C ILE A 416 0.33 3.89 -13.13
N ASN A 417 -0.24 4.20 -14.30
CA ASN A 417 0.14 3.58 -15.57
C ASN A 417 1.38 4.23 -16.20
N LEU A 418 1.72 5.46 -15.78
CA LEU A 418 2.87 6.21 -16.31
C LEU A 418 4.17 5.91 -15.58
N ILE A 419 4.13 5.68 -14.28
CA ILE A 419 5.33 5.51 -13.44
C ILE A 419 6.25 4.37 -13.87
N PRO A 420 5.78 3.26 -14.50
CA PRO A 420 6.66 2.22 -15.00
C PRO A 420 7.70 2.72 -16.02
N GLN A 421 7.46 3.82 -16.75
CA GLN A 421 8.45 4.41 -17.64
C GLN A 421 9.67 4.93 -16.86
N ILE A 422 9.44 5.59 -15.72
CA ILE A 422 10.52 6.05 -14.85
C ILE A 422 11.22 4.85 -14.19
N SER A 423 10.47 3.81 -13.78
CA SER A 423 11.05 2.57 -13.24
C SER A 423 12.01 1.91 -14.24
N LEU A 424 11.60 1.83 -15.53
CA LEU A 424 12.44 1.30 -16.60
C LEU A 424 13.67 2.17 -16.83
N ALA A 425 13.53 3.49 -16.79
CA ALA A 425 14.65 4.43 -16.94
C ALA A 425 15.68 4.25 -15.82
N ILE A 426 15.24 4.14 -14.57
CA ILE A 426 16.12 3.88 -13.42
C ILE A 426 16.82 2.52 -13.56
N ARG A 427 16.06 1.47 -13.88
CA ARG A 427 16.59 0.10 -14.00
C ARG A 427 17.68 -0.01 -15.09
N ASN A 428 17.53 0.73 -16.18
CA ASN A 428 18.49 0.76 -17.28
C ASN A 428 19.54 1.87 -17.14
N GLU A 429 19.61 2.51 -15.98
CA GLU A 429 20.56 3.59 -15.69
C GLU A 429 20.52 4.74 -16.72
N MET A 430 19.33 5.02 -17.27
CA MET A 430 19.15 6.07 -18.26
C MET A 430 19.40 7.44 -17.66
N THR A 431 19.94 8.35 -18.48
CA THR A 431 20.01 9.76 -18.11
C THR A 431 18.68 10.46 -18.42
N ALA A 432 18.41 11.58 -17.73
CA ALA A 432 17.26 12.41 -18.03
C ALA A 432 17.27 12.89 -19.49
N HIS A 433 18.45 13.22 -20.04
CA HIS A 433 18.61 13.60 -21.44
C HIS A 433 18.15 12.48 -22.38
N ALA A 434 18.61 11.24 -22.16
CA ALA A 434 18.17 10.09 -22.98
C ALA A 434 16.66 9.84 -22.88
N LEU A 435 16.07 10.01 -21.70
CA LEU A 435 14.61 9.88 -21.53
C LEU A 435 13.84 11.00 -22.25
N ALA A 436 14.39 12.23 -22.26
CA ALA A 436 13.79 13.37 -22.94
C ALA A 436 13.75 13.24 -24.47
N GLU A 437 14.66 12.46 -25.06
CA GLU A 437 14.71 12.18 -26.49
C GLU A 437 13.72 11.10 -26.96
N ILE A 438 13.10 10.35 -26.02
CA ILE A 438 12.12 9.33 -26.39
C ILE A 438 10.81 9.99 -26.82
N PRO A 439 10.36 9.82 -28.09
CA PRO A 439 9.08 10.36 -28.55
C PRO A 439 7.92 9.81 -27.70
N GLN A 440 7.01 10.68 -27.31
CA GLN A 440 5.77 10.33 -26.65
C GLN A 440 4.60 10.55 -27.59
N PRO A 441 3.52 9.75 -27.51
CA PRO A 441 2.32 10.01 -28.29
C PRO A 441 1.77 11.40 -28.01
N PHE A 442 1.47 12.16 -29.06
CA PHE A 442 0.85 13.48 -28.94
C PHE A 442 -0.53 13.35 -28.27
N LEU A 443 -0.91 14.29 -27.41
CA LEU A 443 -2.10 14.30 -26.57
C LEU A 443 -2.16 13.12 -25.56
N SER A 444 -1.02 12.68 -25.08
CA SER A 444 -0.94 11.70 -23.99
C SER A 444 -0.47 12.34 -22.68
N TRP A 445 -0.83 11.72 -21.55
CA TRP A 445 -0.29 12.11 -20.24
C TRP A 445 1.22 11.82 -20.12
N SER A 446 1.76 10.88 -20.92
CA SER A 446 3.17 10.51 -20.87
C SER A 446 4.11 11.62 -21.36
N GLU A 447 3.63 12.60 -22.16
CA GLU A 447 4.44 13.76 -22.57
C GLU A 447 5.03 14.52 -21.39
N ILE A 448 4.35 14.51 -20.21
CA ILE A 448 4.84 15.23 -19.02
C ILE A 448 6.15 14.67 -18.51
N ILE A 449 6.40 13.37 -18.67
CA ILE A 449 7.66 12.73 -18.27
C ILE A 449 8.81 13.26 -19.12
N ARG A 450 8.60 13.33 -20.43
CA ARG A 450 9.57 13.89 -21.38
C ARG A 450 9.88 15.36 -21.07
N VAL A 451 8.83 16.16 -20.77
CA VAL A 451 8.99 17.57 -20.42
C VAL A 451 9.77 17.74 -19.12
N ALA A 452 9.48 16.93 -18.10
CA ALA A 452 10.20 16.96 -16.82
C ALA A 452 11.68 16.57 -17.03
N ALA A 453 11.94 15.51 -17.78
CA ALA A 453 13.29 15.05 -18.08
C ALA A 453 14.11 16.12 -18.86
N HIS A 454 13.49 16.82 -19.82
CA HIS A 454 14.14 17.89 -20.58
C HIS A 454 14.53 19.12 -19.73
N LYS A 455 13.86 19.35 -18.61
CA LYS A 455 14.15 20.45 -17.68
C LYS A 455 15.36 20.20 -16.77
N ILE A 456 15.88 18.99 -16.69
CA ILE A 456 17.11 18.67 -15.93
C ILE A 456 18.31 19.35 -16.62
N LYS A 457 19.03 20.20 -15.89
CA LYS A 457 20.19 20.96 -16.34
C LYS A 457 21.51 20.34 -15.87
#